data_4f524637a3f2b08bed3548e7201bdab9
#
_entry.id   4f524637a3f2b08bed3548e7201bdab9
#
_cell.length_a   1.000
_cell.length_b   1.000
_cell.length_c   1.000
_cell.angle_alpha   90.00
_cell.angle_beta   90.00
_cell.angle_gamma   90.00
#
_symmetry.space_group_name_H-M   'P 1'
#
loop_
_entity.id
_entity.type
_entity.pdbx_description
1 polymer ?
#
loop_
_entity_poly.entity_id
_entity_poly.type
_entity_poly.pdbx_seq_one_letter_code
_entity_poly.pdbx_strand_id
1 'polypeptide(L)'
;MKKIFIIALTFSWLMNVSAQKEKLYNLFEKYQETEGVTSIKIAKPMFSMLSKLDIKDAELDNIKPMLDKIQGLRILVLEKPEFDSINKNVSKAMLNFTSLQKEISASLKNLNYEELMTVNSKDAKVKFLAADAANGILDNLLLSVNSEGNQVLMMLDGRISMDDVNKLANETQLSSFSTTNSTTKSSTSTSSSSSISEENRKVGKFSGIKVSSGIKLTFTQSNNQSVKVITDADKLDYVKTELEGDILNVYIDNQKNKGLNFKMIQVKISAPELTKIAVNSGANFTTENTVNSNFFQIATTSGAHINADLNTKGKVELSTTSGSSARLNMNAKTLEMSATSGSDAVLVGAIDETSFQVSSASSINAQDLVSKVSTVSASSAASLKLNVSDRLTVSGTSGSSVRYRENPRLQRNASLTSGASVKPF
;
A
#
# COMPACT_ATOMS: atom_id res chain seq x y z
N MET A 1 43.69 42.85 3.99
CA MET A 1 42.32 42.98 3.40
C MET A 1 41.84 41.72 2.69
N LYS A 2 42.66 41.03 1.86
CA LYS A 2 42.21 39.79 1.16
C LYS A 2 41.77 38.60 2.07
N LYS A 3 42.40 38.42 3.24
CA LYS A 3 42.05 37.34 4.20
C LYS A 3 40.72 37.54 4.93
N ILE A 4 40.32 38.80 5.14
CA ILE A 4 39.03 39.14 5.77
C ILE A 4 37.86 38.90 4.79
N PHE A 5 38.11 39.12 3.49
CA PHE A 5 37.07 38.89 2.47
C PHE A 5 36.77 37.39 2.25
N ILE A 6 37.77 36.52 2.39
CA ILE A 6 37.58 35.06 2.29
C ILE A 6 36.80 34.52 3.48
N ILE A 7 37.03 35.02 4.72
CA ILE A 7 36.31 34.63 5.93
C ILE A 7 34.85 35.10 5.86
N ALA A 8 34.59 36.31 5.34
CA ALA A 8 33.23 36.82 5.14
C ALA A 8 32.43 36.04 4.09
N LEU A 9 33.10 35.55 2.99
CA LEU A 9 32.45 34.75 1.97
C LEU A 9 32.08 33.33 2.46
N THR A 10 32.93 32.71 3.29
CA THR A 10 32.65 31.38 3.89
C THR A 10 31.56 31.45 4.96
N PHE A 11 31.48 32.59 5.72
CA PHE A 11 30.43 32.79 6.72
C PHE A 11 29.04 33.05 6.07
N SER A 12 29.01 33.69 4.91
CA SER A 12 27.77 33.92 4.13
C SER A 12 27.16 32.62 3.57
N TRP A 13 27.99 31.61 3.29
CA TRP A 13 27.51 30.30 2.79
C TRP A 13 26.86 29.47 3.90
N LEU A 14 27.41 29.50 5.10
CA LEU A 14 26.84 28.79 6.27
C LEU A 14 25.49 29.33 6.74
N MET A 15 25.20 30.61 6.53
CA MET A 15 23.90 31.21 6.87
C MET A 15 22.76 30.79 5.95
N ASN A 16 23.02 30.46 4.68
CA ASN A 16 21.97 30.08 3.72
C ASN A 16 21.38 28.69 3.99
N VAL A 17 22.17 27.72 4.44
CA VAL A 17 21.69 26.35 4.74
C VAL A 17 20.79 26.34 5.97
N SER A 18 21.13 27.10 7.01
CA SER A 18 20.32 27.20 8.24
C SER A 18 18.95 27.87 7.97
N ALA A 19 18.91 28.88 7.12
CA ALA A 19 17.69 29.61 6.80
C ALA A 19 16.69 28.78 5.97
N GLN A 20 17.17 27.84 5.15
CA GLN A 20 16.32 26.95 4.37
C GLN A 20 15.66 25.87 5.23
N LYS A 21 16.43 25.28 6.15
CA LYS A 21 15.93 24.31 7.12
C LYS A 21 14.81 24.94 7.98
N GLU A 22 15.01 26.14 8.46
CA GLU A 22 14.02 26.88 9.25
C GLU A 22 12.73 27.15 8.46
N LYS A 23 12.82 27.52 7.18
CA LYS A 23 11.65 27.70 6.32
C LYS A 23 10.85 26.41 6.18
N LEU A 24 11.51 25.27 6.04
CA LEU A 24 10.85 23.98 5.94
C LEU A 24 10.19 23.58 7.27
N TYR A 25 10.85 23.80 8.41
CA TYR A 25 10.25 23.58 9.72
C TYR A 25 9.00 24.44 9.92
N ASN A 26 9.07 25.73 9.58
CA ASN A 26 7.94 26.66 9.67
C ASN A 26 6.76 26.23 8.78
N LEU A 27 7.04 25.61 7.62
CA LEU A 27 6.00 25.01 6.77
C LEU A 27 5.25 23.90 7.51
N PHE A 28 5.97 22.95 8.13
CA PHE A 28 5.35 21.86 8.88
C PHE A 28 4.61 22.38 10.12
N GLU A 29 5.14 23.34 10.84
CA GLU A 29 4.51 23.92 12.02
C GLU A 29 3.24 24.74 11.65
N LYS A 30 3.26 25.44 10.53
CA LYS A 30 2.11 26.18 10.02
C LYS A 30 0.90 25.28 9.76
N TYR A 31 1.12 24.06 9.21
CA TYR A 31 0.04 23.20 8.80
C TYR A 31 -0.29 22.06 9.77
N GLN A 32 0.50 21.86 10.83
CA GLN A 32 0.31 20.73 11.77
C GLN A 32 -1.07 20.75 12.49
N GLU A 33 -1.68 21.92 12.65
CA GLU A 33 -2.98 22.11 13.34
C GLU A 33 -4.09 22.57 12.37
N THR A 34 -3.85 22.47 11.06
CA THR A 34 -4.81 22.91 10.05
C THR A 34 -5.89 21.84 9.84
N GLU A 35 -7.15 22.24 9.80
CA GLU A 35 -8.28 21.37 9.52
C GLU A 35 -8.12 20.67 8.14
N GLY A 36 -8.28 19.34 8.10
CA GLY A 36 -8.09 18.53 6.90
C GLY A 36 -6.63 18.12 6.64
N VAL A 37 -5.74 18.35 7.60
CA VAL A 37 -4.33 17.90 7.56
C VAL A 37 -4.06 16.95 8.72
N THR A 38 -3.60 15.74 8.39
CA THR A 38 -3.04 14.82 9.39
C THR A 38 -1.55 15.10 9.53
N SER A 39 -1.10 15.39 10.76
CA SER A 39 0.30 15.68 11.07
C SER A 39 0.89 14.62 11.99
N ILE A 40 2.07 14.10 11.63
CA ILE A 40 2.84 13.17 12.45
C ILE A 40 4.22 13.78 12.69
N LYS A 41 4.65 13.85 13.96
CA LYS A 41 5.97 14.33 14.36
C LYS A 41 6.63 13.30 15.28
N ILE A 42 7.75 12.77 14.85
CA ILE A 42 8.56 11.82 15.62
C ILE A 42 9.92 12.47 15.91
N ALA A 43 10.25 12.60 17.19
CA ALA A 43 11.49 13.23 17.62
C ALA A 43 12.62 12.19 17.84
N LYS A 44 13.86 12.68 17.86
CA LYS A 44 15.09 11.88 18.04
C LYS A 44 15.02 10.80 19.13
N PRO A 45 14.48 11.07 20.34
CA PRO A 45 14.45 10.04 21.40
C PRO A 45 13.73 8.77 21.00
N MET A 46 12.70 8.85 20.15
CA MET A 46 11.97 7.68 19.65
C MET A 46 12.87 6.82 18.74
N PHE A 47 13.62 7.43 17.84
CA PHE A 47 14.55 6.73 16.95
C PHE A 47 15.69 6.07 17.73
N SER A 48 16.24 6.76 18.73
CA SER A 48 17.25 6.19 19.63
C SER A 48 16.73 5.05 20.51
N MET A 49 15.43 5.00 20.76
CA MET A 49 14.78 3.89 21.45
C MET A 49 14.60 2.71 20.50
N LEU A 50 14.13 2.95 19.27
CA LEU A 50 13.94 1.94 18.25
C LEU A 50 15.24 1.25 17.84
N SER A 51 16.35 2.00 17.72
CA SER A 51 17.67 1.44 17.38
C SER A 51 18.21 0.49 18.45
N LYS A 52 17.77 0.63 19.72
CA LYS A 52 18.19 -0.20 20.86
C LYS A 52 17.26 -1.38 21.13
N LEU A 53 16.11 -1.46 20.48
CA LEU A 53 15.20 -2.60 20.62
C LEU A 53 15.82 -3.85 20.00
N ASP A 54 15.86 -4.93 20.78
CA ASP A 54 16.28 -6.27 20.30
C ASP A 54 15.08 -6.95 19.63
N ILE A 55 14.65 -6.39 18.51
CA ILE A 55 13.62 -6.98 17.66
C ILE A 55 14.37 -7.87 16.67
N LYS A 56 14.11 -9.16 16.71
CA LYS A 56 14.68 -10.15 15.77
C LYS A 56 13.95 -10.08 14.42
N ASP A 57 13.99 -8.91 13.80
CA ASP A 57 13.44 -8.63 12.49
C ASP A 57 14.58 -8.16 11.58
N ALA A 58 14.87 -8.95 10.56
CA ALA A 58 15.98 -8.70 9.65
C ALA A 58 15.82 -7.40 8.85
N GLU A 59 14.59 -6.95 8.59
CA GLU A 59 14.32 -5.68 7.91
C GLU A 59 14.66 -4.50 8.82
N LEU A 60 14.33 -4.61 10.11
CA LEU A 60 14.66 -3.60 11.10
C LEU A 60 16.17 -3.52 11.38
N ASP A 61 16.88 -4.64 11.37
CA ASP A 61 18.33 -4.67 11.58
C ASP A 61 19.10 -3.93 10.47
N ASN A 62 18.59 -3.96 9.25
CA ASN A 62 19.18 -3.23 8.12
C ASN A 62 19.05 -1.70 8.24
N ILE A 63 17.99 -1.20 8.88
CA ILE A 63 17.74 0.23 9.04
C ILE A 63 18.20 0.77 10.40
N LYS A 64 18.49 -0.07 11.39
CA LYS A 64 18.99 0.35 12.72
C LYS A 64 20.17 1.33 12.66
N PRO A 65 21.22 1.11 11.85
CA PRO A 65 22.34 2.07 11.77
C PRO A 65 21.93 3.44 11.23
N MET A 66 20.83 3.49 10.47
CA MET A 66 20.29 4.72 9.94
C MET A 66 19.42 5.44 10.98
N LEU A 67 18.70 4.70 11.84
CA LEU A 67 17.85 5.28 12.88
C LEU A 67 18.63 6.17 13.84
N ASP A 68 19.88 5.84 14.14
CA ASP A 68 20.76 6.66 15.00
C ASP A 68 21.18 7.99 14.36
N LYS A 69 21.15 8.06 13.03
CA LYS A 69 21.48 9.27 12.26
C LYS A 69 20.28 10.22 12.15
N ILE A 70 19.06 9.74 12.40
CA ILE A 70 17.82 10.50 12.28
C ILE A 70 17.63 11.38 13.51
N GLN A 71 17.41 12.66 13.27
CA GLN A 71 17.12 13.67 14.29
C GLN A 71 15.60 13.88 14.45
N GLY A 72 14.83 13.58 13.43
CA GLY A 72 13.38 13.71 13.45
C GLY A 72 12.72 13.30 12.13
N LEU A 73 11.45 12.95 12.22
CA LEU A 73 10.57 12.70 11.08
C LEU A 73 9.32 13.55 11.24
N ARG A 74 8.93 14.23 10.19
CA ARG A 74 7.66 14.98 10.10
C ARG A 74 6.91 14.57 8.85
N ILE A 75 5.63 14.34 9.00
CA ILE A 75 4.75 13.96 7.90
C ILE A 75 3.51 14.85 7.96
N LEU A 76 3.11 15.39 6.82
CA LEU A 76 1.82 16.02 6.61
C LEU A 76 1.10 15.23 5.53
N VAL A 77 -0.13 14.84 5.83
CA VAL A 77 -1.02 14.17 4.87
C VAL A 77 -2.24 15.06 4.66
N LEU A 78 -2.44 15.50 3.44
CA LEU A 78 -3.65 16.19 3.00
C LEU A 78 -4.50 15.17 2.27
N GLU A 79 -5.68 14.90 2.79
CA GLU A 79 -6.65 14.02 2.16
C GLU A 79 -7.69 14.84 1.41
N LYS A 80 -7.94 14.45 0.17
CA LYS A 80 -9.01 15.07 -0.62
C LYS A 80 -10.36 14.77 0.05
N PRO A 81 -11.17 15.78 0.33
CA PRO A 81 -12.49 15.55 0.88
C PRO A 81 -13.33 14.67 -0.05
N GLU A 82 -13.88 13.58 0.52
CA GLU A 82 -14.80 12.73 -0.22
C GLU A 82 -16.09 13.49 -0.56
N PHE A 83 -16.59 13.28 -1.77
CA PHE A 83 -17.84 13.87 -2.22
C PHE A 83 -19.02 13.20 -1.52
N ASP A 84 -19.53 13.82 -0.48
CA ASP A 84 -20.86 13.50 0.05
C ASP A 84 -21.87 14.50 -0.58
N SER A 85 -22.72 13.99 -1.48
CA SER A 85 -23.65 14.78 -2.30
C SER A 85 -24.76 15.50 -1.51
N ILE A 86 -24.77 15.37 -0.18
CA ILE A 86 -25.80 15.92 0.71
C ILE A 86 -25.30 17.13 1.53
N ASN A 87 -24.00 17.37 1.60
CA ASN A 87 -23.43 18.37 2.50
C ASN A 87 -22.89 19.61 1.75
N LYS A 88 -23.55 20.77 1.92
CA LYS A 88 -23.08 22.07 1.39
C LYS A 88 -21.67 22.48 1.88
N ASN A 89 -21.15 21.81 2.90
CA ASN A 89 -19.82 22.06 3.45
C ASN A 89 -18.68 21.41 2.61
N VAL A 90 -18.98 20.47 1.71
CA VAL A 90 -17.98 19.80 0.85
C VAL A 90 -17.31 20.82 -0.10
N SER A 91 -18.07 21.78 -0.62
CA SER A 91 -17.49 22.82 -1.49
C SER A 91 -16.44 23.66 -0.76
N LYS A 92 -16.62 23.95 0.52
CA LYS A 92 -15.67 24.71 1.35
C LYS A 92 -14.44 23.84 1.68
N ALA A 93 -14.64 22.57 2.04
CA ALA A 93 -13.54 21.63 2.31
C ALA A 93 -12.68 21.40 1.07
N MET A 94 -13.28 21.28 -0.11
CA MET A 94 -12.57 21.10 -1.39
C MET A 94 -11.79 22.37 -1.78
N LEU A 95 -12.34 23.56 -1.55
CA LEU A 95 -11.64 24.83 -1.77
C LEU A 95 -10.43 24.94 -0.81
N ASN A 96 -10.60 24.57 0.46
CA ASN A 96 -9.52 24.54 1.43
C ASN A 96 -8.43 23.55 1.02
N PHE A 97 -8.78 22.33 0.62
CA PHE A 97 -7.83 21.32 0.14
C PHE A 97 -7.02 21.85 -1.05
N THR A 98 -7.70 22.39 -2.07
CA THR A 98 -7.03 22.91 -3.29
C THR A 98 -6.13 24.10 -2.97
N SER A 99 -6.57 24.98 -2.06
CA SER A 99 -5.78 26.13 -1.60
C SER A 99 -4.52 25.69 -0.85
N LEU A 100 -4.66 24.75 0.10
CA LEU A 100 -3.55 24.18 0.85
C LEU A 100 -2.54 23.45 -0.05
N GLN A 101 -3.02 22.64 -0.98
CA GLN A 101 -2.18 21.95 -1.96
C GLN A 101 -1.36 22.94 -2.80
N LYS A 102 -2.00 24.01 -3.27
CA LYS A 102 -1.33 25.07 -4.04
C LYS A 102 -0.31 25.84 -3.22
N GLU A 103 -0.63 26.16 -1.97
CA GLU A 103 0.26 26.88 -1.06
C GLU A 103 1.48 26.05 -0.67
N ILE A 104 1.30 24.77 -0.35
CA ILE A 104 2.41 23.83 -0.08
C ILE A 104 3.29 23.69 -1.32
N SER A 105 2.68 23.51 -2.49
CA SER A 105 3.44 23.38 -3.74
C SER A 105 4.22 24.65 -4.09
N ALA A 106 3.68 25.84 -3.80
CA ALA A 106 4.38 27.12 -3.96
C ALA A 106 5.52 27.27 -2.95
N SER A 107 5.29 26.87 -1.69
CA SER A 107 6.31 26.91 -0.64
C SER A 107 7.49 25.98 -0.98
N LEU A 108 7.21 24.79 -1.51
CA LEU A 108 8.25 23.85 -1.94
C LEU A 108 9.09 24.40 -3.11
N LYS A 109 8.49 25.11 -4.05
CA LYS A 109 9.22 25.76 -5.15
C LYS A 109 10.16 26.88 -4.69
N ASN A 110 9.85 27.50 -3.56
CA ASN A 110 10.66 28.58 -2.97
C ASN A 110 11.79 28.06 -2.05
N LEU A 111 11.88 26.75 -1.87
CA LEU A 111 13.01 26.11 -1.22
C LEU A 111 14.10 25.83 -2.26
N ASN A 112 15.35 26.20 -1.95
CA ASN A 112 16.51 25.84 -2.79
C ASN A 112 16.91 24.38 -2.54
N TYR A 113 15.97 23.46 -2.76
CA TYR A 113 16.21 22.03 -2.69
C TYR A 113 16.44 21.48 -4.08
N GLU A 114 17.47 20.66 -4.22
CA GLU A 114 17.73 19.94 -5.45
C GLU A 114 16.81 18.73 -5.57
N GLU A 115 16.30 18.52 -6.77
CA GLU A 115 15.50 17.35 -7.10
C GLU A 115 16.44 16.17 -7.35
N LEU A 116 16.55 15.27 -6.37
CA LEU A 116 17.37 14.07 -6.47
C LEU A 116 16.77 13.02 -7.39
N MET A 117 15.44 12.88 -7.33
CA MET A 117 14.68 11.92 -8.12
C MET A 117 13.25 12.40 -8.28
N THR A 118 12.67 12.24 -9.46
CA THR A 118 11.24 12.39 -9.71
C THR A 118 10.71 11.15 -10.39
N VAL A 119 9.64 10.62 -9.82
CA VAL A 119 8.88 9.53 -10.42
C VAL A 119 7.51 10.08 -10.82
N ASN A 120 7.19 10.00 -12.10
CA ASN A 120 5.89 10.36 -12.63
C ASN A 120 5.18 9.09 -13.07
N SER A 121 4.08 8.74 -12.43
CA SER A 121 3.15 7.72 -12.89
C SER A 121 1.86 8.37 -13.39
N LYS A 122 0.94 7.56 -13.91
CA LYS A 122 -0.37 8.05 -14.35
C LYS A 122 -1.14 8.71 -13.20
N ASP A 123 -1.02 8.18 -12.00
CA ASP A 123 -1.87 8.51 -10.85
C ASP A 123 -1.12 9.20 -9.70
N ALA A 124 0.22 9.29 -9.78
CA ALA A 124 1.02 9.91 -8.73
C ALA A 124 2.33 10.55 -9.25
N LYS A 125 2.72 11.63 -8.61
CA LYS A 125 4.01 12.27 -8.78
C LYS A 125 4.76 12.25 -7.47
N VAL A 126 5.92 11.58 -7.44
CA VAL A 126 6.79 11.47 -6.28
C VAL A 126 8.07 12.24 -6.55
N LYS A 127 8.45 13.11 -5.62
CA LYS A 127 9.70 13.87 -5.69
C LYS A 127 10.51 13.66 -4.43
N PHE A 128 11.79 13.35 -4.62
CA PHE A 128 12.80 13.38 -3.58
C PHE A 128 13.61 14.66 -3.76
N LEU A 129 13.66 15.44 -2.70
CA LEU A 129 14.29 16.75 -2.69
C LEU A 129 15.26 16.80 -1.50
N ALA A 130 16.43 17.38 -1.69
CA ALA A 130 17.37 17.61 -0.60
C ALA A 130 18.03 18.98 -0.70
N ALA A 131 18.44 19.54 0.40
CA ALA A 131 19.40 20.63 0.39
C ALA A 131 20.75 20.07 -0.09
N ASP A 132 21.56 20.93 -0.73
CA ASP A 132 22.84 20.62 -1.35
C ASP A 132 23.67 19.58 -0.58
N ALA A 133 24.02 18.51 -1.29
CA ALA A 133 24.75 17.39 -0.70
C ALA A 133 26.26 17.69 -0.67
N ALA A 134 26.75 18.18 0.44
CA ALA A 134 28.18 18.27 0.65
C ALA A 134 28.77 16.87 0.92
N ASN A 135 29.63 16.38 0.04
CA ASN A 135 30.29 15.07 0.15
C ASN A 135 29.36 13.85 0.18
N GLY A 136 28.21 13.89 -0.52
CA GLY A 136 27.26 12.77 -0.57
C GLY A 136 26.49 12.53 0.71
N ILE A 137 26.45 13.49 1.62
CA ILE A 137 25.67 13.46 2.86
C ILE A 137 24.58 14.54 2.76
N LEU A 138 23.34 14.14 2.95
CA LEU A 138 22.15 14.99 3.00
C LEU A 138 21.85 15.33 4.47
N ASP A 139 21.71 16.60 4.79
CA ASP A 139 21.30 17.01 6.15
C ASP A 139 19.78 16.90 6.35
N ASN A 140 19.00 16.87 5.27
CA ASN A 140 17.55 16.67 5.28
C ASN A 140 17.12 16.04 3.94
N LEU A 141 16.19 15.10 4.03
CA LEU A 141 15.53 14.53 2.87
C LEU A 141 14.04 14.88 2.91
N LEU A 142 13.54 15.46 1.84
CA LEU A 142 12.14 15.79 1.68
C LEU A 142 11.53 14.92 0.59
N LEU A 143 10.48 14.20 0.95
CA LEU A 143 9.66 13.42 0.03
C LEU A 143 8.33 14.13 -0.17
N SER A 144 7.97 14.41 -1.39
CA SER A 144 6.66 14.94 -1.77
C SER A 144 5.96 13.94 -2.69
N VAL A 145 4.83 13.43 -2.24
CA VAL A 145 3.95 12.56 -3.02
C VAL A 145 2.67 13.32 -3.32
N ASN A 146 2.31 13.43 -4.59
CA ASN A 146 1.06 14.01 -5.03
C ASN A 146 0.33 12.97 -5.88
N SER A 147 -0.81 12.50 -5.40
CA SER A 147 -1.70 11.57 -6.09
C SER A 147 -3.07 12.20 -6.33
N GLU A 148 -3.93 11.58 -7.13
CA GLU A 148 -5.24 12.14 -7.53
C GLU A 148 -6.19 12.48 -6.36
N GLY A 149 -5.94 11.94 -5.19
CA GLY A 149 -6.75 12.18 -4.00
C GLY A 149 -6.00 12.76 -2.81
N ASN A 150 -4.67 12.63 -2.74
CA ASN A 150 -3.92 12.93 -1.53
C ASN A 150 -2.57 13.59 -1.84
N GLN A 151 -2.13 14.46 -0.94
CA GLN A 151 -0.78 14.97 -0.96
C GLN A 151 -0.09 14.59 0.35
N VAL A 152 1.06 13.92 0.25
CA VAL A 152 1.91 13.58 1.39
C VAL A 152 3.21 14.36 1.28
N LEU A 153 3.57 15.04 2.35
CA LEU A 153 4.86 15.69 2.50
C LEU A 153 5.56 15.07 3.70
N MET A 154 6.73 14.47 3.48
CA MET A 154 7.53 13.84 4.53
C MET A 154 8.91 14.49 4.57
N MET A 155 9.34 14.91 5.74
CA MET A 155 10.68 15.41 5.99
C MET A 155 11.40 14.49 6.95
N LEU A 156 12.51 13.94 6.51
CA LEU A 156 13.44 13.19 7.33
C LEU A 156 14.64 14.10 7.65
N ASP A 157 14.77 14.48 8.92
CA ASP A 157 15.84 15.31 9.42
C ASP A 157 16.96 14.41 9.98
N GLY A 158 18.17 14.58 9.50
CA GLY A 158 19.32 13.77 9.90
C GLY A 158 20.39 13.73 8.83
N ARG A 159 21.59 13.30 9.22
CA ARG A 159 22.74 13.16 8.29
C ARG A 159 22.64 11.82 7.56
N ILE A 160 22.06 11.86 6.38
CA ILE A 160 21.70 10.68 5.57
C ILE A 160 22.64 10.61 4.36
N SER A 161 23.30 9.48 4.16
CA SER A 161 24.11 9.26 2.96
C SER A 161 23.23 8.81 1.78
N MET A 162 23.73 8.97 0.53
CA MET A 162 23.05 8.43 -0.65
C MET A 162 22.85 6.91 -0.59
N ASP A 163 23.75 6.19 0.10
CA ASP A 163 23.58 4.75 0.36
C ASP A 163 22.40 4.47 1.32
N ASP A 164 22.21 5.32 2.33
CA ASP A 164 21.06 5.24 3.22
C ASP A 164 19.75 5.53 2.46
N VAL A 165 19.77 6.51 1.53
CA VAL A 165 18.61 6.83 0.66
C VAL A 165 18.29 5.66 -0.26
N ASN A 166 19.30 5.05 -0.88
CA ASN A 166 19.11 3.87 -1.73
C ASN A 166 18.55 2.67 -0.95
N LYS A 167 19.00 2.46 0.28
CA LYS A 167 18.43 1.44 1.17
C LYS A 167 16.96 1.71 1.46
N LEU A 168 16.61 2.94 1.84
CA LEU A 168 15.21 3.35 2.06
C LEU A 168 14.35 3.19 0.81
N ALA A 169 14.83 3.60 -0.35
CA ALA A 169 14.11 3.47 -1.60
C ALA A 169 13.86 2.00 -1.97
N ASN A 170 14.82 1.12 -1.70
CA ASN A 170 14.69 -0.31 -1.92
C ASN A 170 13.72 -0.97 -0.93
N GLU A 171 13.73 -0.58 0.35
CA GLU A 171 12.83 -1.08 1.39
C GLU A 171 11.39 -0.55 1.21
N THR A 172 11.22 0.69 0.74
CA THR A 172 9.90 1.31 0.54
C THR A 172 9.22 0.96 -0.78
N GLN A 173 9.79 0.04 -1.60
CA GLN A 173 9.24 -0.40 -2.91
C GLN A 173 9.09 0.71 -3.97
N LEU A 174 9.72 1.86 -3.81
CA LEU A 174 9.77 2.88 -4.85
C LEU A 174 10.67 2.50 -6.05
N SER A 175 11.44 1.42 -5.93
CA SER A 175 12.32 0.89 -6.99
C SER A 175 11.59 0.29 -8.21
N SER A 176 10.27 0.19 -8.18
CA SER A 176 9.47 -0.31 -9.32
C SER A 176 9.38 0.66 -10.50
N PHE A 177 9.93 1.87 -10.39
CA PHE A 177 9.77 2.94 -11.40
C PHE A 177 11.04 3.35 -12.14
N SER A 178 12.16 2.67 -11.94
CA SER A 178 13.39 3.00 -12.69
C SER A 178 13.71 1.92 -13.72
N THR A 179 13.17 2.09 -14.91
CA THR A 179 13.73 1.47 -16.11
C THR A 179 14.01 2.58 -17.12
N THR A 180 15.27 2.93 -17.34
CA THR A 180 15.87 3.07 -18.67
C THR A 180 17.36 3.41 -18.60
N ASN A 181 18.14 2.51 -19.18
CA ASN A 181 19.41 2.69 -19.89
C ASN A 181 20.51 3.58 -19.31
N SER A 182 21.59 2.94 -18.89
CA SER A 182 22.92 3.35 -19.35
C SER A 182 23.90 2.18 -19.28
N THR A 183 24.34 1.78 -20.43
CA THR A 183 25.46 0.89 -20.70
C THR A 183 26.76 1.59 -20.27
N THR A 184 27.50 1.06 -19.32
CA THR A 184 28.98 1.21 -19.34
C THR A 184 29.64 0.06 -18.58
N LYS A 185 30.69 -0.44 -19.19
CA LYS A 185 31.48 -1.62 -18.86
C LYS A 185 32.32 -1.48 -17.59
N SER A 186 32.44 -2.59 -16.90
CA SER A 186 33.66 -3.18 -16.31
C SER A 186 34.42 -2.40 -15.23
N SER A 187 34.40 -2.94 -14.03
CA SER A 187 35.67 -3.36 -13.37
C SER A 187 35.34 -4.21 -12.14
N THR A 188 36.06 -5.30 -12.06
CA THR A 188 36.02 -6.38 -11.08
C THR A 188 36.40 -5.88 -9.69
N SER A 189 35.51 -6.05 -8.71
CA SER A 189 35.92 -6.19 -7.31
C SER A 189 34.96 -7.13 -6.61
N THR A 190 35.50 -8.23 -6.16
CA THR A 190 34.86 -9.35 -5.47
C THR A 190 34.41 -8.88 -4.07
N SER A 191 33.15 -8.57 -3.93
CA SER A 191 32.44 -8.57 -2.67
C SER A 191 31.12 -9.30 -2.91
N SER A 192 30.81 -10.31 -2.11
CA SER A 192 29.62 -11.15 -2.18
C SER A 192 28.35 -10.38 -1.84
N SER A 193 27.94 -9.50 -2.74
CA SER A 193 26.58 -8.95 -2.78
C SER A 193 25.76 -9.89 -3.66
N SER A 194 24.81 -10.63 -3.06
CA SER A 194 23.85 -11.40 -3.84
C SER A 194 23.13 -10.44 -4.79
N SER A 195 23.42 -10.56 -6.08
CA SER A 195 22.75 -9.79 -7.13
C SER A 195 21.31 -10.25 -7.26
N ILE A 196 20.37 -9.33 -7.47
CA ILE A 196 19.01 -9.69 -7.87
C ILE A 196 19.06 -10.28 -9.28
N SER A 197 18.36 -11.37 -9.50
CA SER A 197 18.27 -12.05 -10.77
C SER A 197 16.81 -12.28 -11.17
N GLU A 198 16.58 -12.30 -12.47
CA GLU A 198 15.28 -12.58 -13.07
C GLU A 198 15.34 -13.90 -13.82
N GLU A 199 14.31 -14.73 -13.65
CA GLU A 199 14.19 -15.99 -14.39
C GLU A 199 12.76 -16.16 -14.93
N ASN A 200 12.69 -16.47 -16.23
CA ASN A 200 11.41 -16.83 -16.85
C ASN A 200 11.16 -18.33 -16.68
N ARG A 201 10.05 -18.70 -16.06
CA ARG A 201 9.64 -20.08 -15.82
C ARG A 201 8.73 -20.56 -16.95
N LYS A 202 9.05 -21.71 -17.52
CA LYS A 202 8.17 -22.39 -18.48
C LYS A 202 7.16 -23.24 -17.72
N VAL A 203 5.90 -22.82 -17.75
CA VAL A 203 4.78 -23.51 -17.11
C VAL A 203 3.69 -23.82 -18.12
N GLY A 204 2.92 -24.88 -17.90
CA GLY A 204 1.74 -25.19 -18.69
C GLY A 204 0.64 -24.14 -18.57
N LYS A 205 -0.47 -24.35 -19.25
CA LYS A 205 -1.65 -23.47 -19.13
C LYS A 205 -2.27 -23.61 -17.75
N PHE A 206 -2.72 -22.51 -17.18
CA PHE A 206 -3.43 -22.46 -15.90
C PHE A 206 -4.55 -21.43 -15.97
N SER A 207 -5.56 -21.60 -15.14
CA SER A 207 -6.65 -20.66 -14.91
C SER A 207 -6.77 -20.25 -13.42
N GLY A 208 -5.94 -20.84 -12.56
CA GLY A 208 -5.86 -20.53 -11.14
C GLY A 208 -4.42 -20.21 -10.69
N ILE A 209 -4.31 -19.37 -9.66
CA ILE A 209 -3.03 -19.06 -9.00
C ILE A 209 -3.18 -19.25 -7.49
N LYS A 210 -2.22 -19.95 -6.89
CA LYS A 210 -2.06 -20.05 -5.45
C LYS A 210 -0.68 -19.54 -5.07
N VAL A 211 -0.63 -18.52 -4.23
CA VAL A 211 0.64 -17.92 -3.78
C VAL A 211 0.74 -17.95 -2.27
N SER A 212 1.94 -18.21 -1.76
CA SER A 212 2.21 -18.30 -0.32
C SER A 212 3.62 -17.83 0.05
N SER A 213 3.97 -17.93 1.35
CA SER A 213 5.32 -17.72 1.86
C SER A 213 5.84 -16.29 1.68
N GLY A 214 5.00 -15.28 1.91
CA GLY A 214 5.41 -13.88 1.82
C GLY A 214 5.73 -13.35 0.42
N ILE A 215 5.49 -14.13 -0.63
CA ILE A 215 5.77 -13.75 -2.02
C ILE A 215 4.87 -12.60 -2.46
N LYS A 216 5.46 -11.60 -3.10
CA LYS A 216 4.70 -10.55 -3.83
C LYS A 216 4.43 -11.03 -5.24
N LEU A 217 3.16 -11.22 -5.57
CA LEU A 217 2.75 -11.64 -6.89
C LEU A 217 1.95 -10.53 -7.57
N THR A 218 2.36 -10.19 -8.78
CA THR A 218 1.66 -9.25 -9.65
C THR A 218 1.11 -9.99 -10.86
N PHE A 219 -0.17 -9.82 -11.13
CA PHE A 219 -0.86 -10.46 -12.25
C PHE A 219 -1.34 -9.43 -13.28
N THR A 220 -1.11 -9.73 -14.56
CA THR A 220 -1.62 -8.94 -15.69
C THR A 220 -2.42 -9.85 -16.61
N GLN A 221 -3.69 -9.58 -16.83
CA GLN A 221 -4.44 -10.30 -17.87
C GLN A 221 -3.93 -9.91 -19.25
N SER A 222 -3.43 -10.89 -20.00
CA SER A 222 -2.83 -10.69 -21.33
C SER A 222 -2.93 -11.96 -22.17
N ASN A 223 -3.03 -11.82 -23.48
CA ASN A 223 -3.03 -12.97 -24.40
C ASN A 223 -1.72 -13.79 -24.35
N ASN A 224 -0.63 -13.18 -23.89
CA ASN A 224 0.67 -13.84 -23.77
C ASN A 224 0.86 -14.33 -22.33
N GLN A 225 0.99 -15.65 -22.17
CA GLN A 225 1.31 -16.23 -20.86
C GLN A 225 2.80 -16.12 -20.56
N SER A 226 3.13 -15.61 -19.38
CA SER A 226 4.50 -15.58 -18.88
C SER A 226 4.50 -15.72 -17.35
N VAL A 227 5.55 -16.33 -16.82
CA VAL A 227 5.83 -16.41 -15.38
C VAL A 227 7.28 -16.04 -15.17
N LYS A 228 7.51 -14.92 -14.48
CA LYS A 228 8.84 -14.38 -14.19
C LYS A 228 9.06 -14.33 -12.69
N VAL A 229 10.10 -14.95 -12.20
CA VAL A 229 10.57 -14.89 -10.82
C VAL A 229 11.70 -13.89 -10.72
N ILE A 230 11.65 -13.00 -9.73
CA ILE A 230 12.64 -11.96 -9.46
C ILE A 230 13.02 -12.08 -8.00
N THR A 231 14.27 -12.49 -7.73
CA THR A 231 14.75 -12.69 -6.35
C THR A 231 16.28 -12.70 -6.32
N ASP A 232 16.87 -12.91 -5.14
CA ASP A 232 18.32 -13.08 -4.98
C ASP A 232 18.82 -14.22 -5.88
N ALA A 233 19.91 -14.00 -6.61
CA ALA A 233 20.42 -14.94 -7.62
C ALA A 233 20.72 -16.35 -7.06
N ASP A 234 21.17 -16.41 -5.81
CA ASP A 234 21.47 -17.66 -5.08
C ASP A 234 20.21 -18.35 -4.52
N LYS A 235 19.02 -17.74 -4.68
CA LYS A 235 17.77 -18.22 -4.09
C LYS A 235 16.67 -18.53 -5.11
N LEU A 236 16.94 -18.33 -6.40
CA LEU A 236 15.98 -18.64 -7.48
C LEU A 236 15.43 -20.08 -7.38
N ASP A 237 16.26 -21.05 -7.05
CA ASP A 237 15.87 -22.46 -6.97
C ASP A 237 14.91 -22.79 -5.82
N TYR A 238 14.85 -21.92 -4.80
CA TYR A 238 13.91 -22.09 -3.69
C TYR A 238 12.51 -21.59 -4.02
N VAL A 239 12.36 -20.68 -5.00
CA VAL A 239 11.06 -20.22 -5.46
C VAL A 239 10.50 -21.22 -6.45
N LYS A 240 9.44 -21.91 -6.05
CA LYS A 240 8.77 -22.93 -6.87
C LYS A 240 7.59 -22.34 -7.60
N THR A 241 7.42 -22.77 -8.83
CA THR A 241 6.29 -22.43 -9.72
C THR A 241 5.80 -23.72 -10.35
N GLU A 242 4.96 -24.43 -9.65
CA GLU A 242 4.52 -25.79 -9.99
C GLU A 242 3.03 -25.80 -10.38
N LEU A 243 2.69 -26.60 -11.36
CA LEU A 243 1.32 -26.74 -11.83
C LEU A 243 0.65 -27.94 -11.17
N GLU A 244 -0.44 -27.72 -10.45
CA GLU A 244 -1.32 -28.75 -9.90
C GLU A 244 -2.69 -28.65 -10.58
N GLY A 245 -2.95 -29.52 -11.55
CA GLY A 245 -4.13 -29.40 -12.40
C GLY A 245 -4.09 -28.12 -13.22
N ASP A 246 -5.06 -27.24 -13.00
CA ASP A 246 -5.17 -25.91 -13.62
C ASP A 246 -4.71 -24.76 -12.71
N ILE A 247 -4.09 -25.07 -11.55
CA ILE A 247 -3.63 -24.07 -10.57
C ILE A 247 -2.12 -23.99 -10.59
N LEU A 248 -1.58 -22.79 -10.81
CA LEU A 248 -0.16 -22.50 -10.64
C LEU A 248 0.14 -22.20 -9.17
N ASN A 249 0.87 -23.11 -8.50
CA ASN A 249 1.35 -22.94 -7.15
C ASN A 249 2.68 -22.18 -7.16
N VAL A 250 2.73 -21.07 -6.43
CA VAL A 250 3.91 -20.22 -6.26
C VAL A 250 4.26 -20.15 -4.78
N TYR A 251 5.40 -20.74 -4.41
CA TYR A 251 5.77 -20.85 -3.00
C TYR A 251 7.28 -20.94 -2.81
N ILE A 252 7.75 -20.84 -1.56
CA ILE A 252 9.15 -21.05 -1.19
C ILE A 252 9.30 -22.48 -0.65
N ASP A 253 10.18 -23.25 -1.25
CA ASP A 253 10.61 -24.55 -0.70
C ASP A 253 11.77 -24.33 0.28
N ASN A 254 11.48 -24.36 1.57
CA ASN A 254 12.43 -24.18 2.65
C ASN A 254 12.83 -25.48 3.37
N GLN A 255 12.47 -26.66 2.82
CA GLN A 255 12.70 -27.94 3.49
C GLN A 255 14.18 -28.22 3.76
N LYS A 256 15.07 -27.77 2.88
CA LYS A 256 16.51 -27.96 2.98
C LYS A 256 17.24 -26.88 3.78
N ASN A 257 16.63 -25.72 3.99
CA ASN A 257 17.26 -24.59 4.67
C ASN A 257 16.22 -23.75 5.44
N LYS A 258 16.16 -23.93 6.75
CA LYS A 258 15.18 -23.27 7.63
C LYS A 258 15.45 -21.78 7.89
N GLY A 259 16.58 -21.24 7.41
CA GLY A 259 17.01 -19.86 7.62
C GLY A 259 17.06 -19.03 6.35
N LEU A 260 16.24 -19.35 5.33
CA LEU A 260 16.18 -18.57 4.09
C LEU A 260 15.66 -17.17 4.35
N ASN A 261 16.50 -16.18 4.09
CA ASN A 261 16.14 -14.78 4.13
C ASN A 261 16.32 -14.20 2.73
N PHE A 262 15.25 -13.64 2.16
CA PHE A 262 15.24 -13.04 0.83
C PHE A 262 15.36 -11.52 0.97
N LYS A 263 16.26 -10.91 0.24
CA LYS A 263 16.32 -9.44 0.12
C LYS A 263 15.12 -8.92 -0.68
N MET A 264 14.72 -9.69 -1.69
CA MET A 264 13.57 -9.40 -2.54
C MET A 264 12.99 -10.69 -3.08
N ILE A 265 11.67 -10.80 -3.07
CA ILE A 265 10.96 -11.89 -3.73
C ILE A 265 9.69 -11.38 -4.40
N GLN A 266 9.69 -11.39 -5.71
CA GLN A 266 8.57 -10.97 -6.54
C GLN A 266 8.35 -11.97 -7.67
N VAL A 267 7.09 -12.23 -7.98
CA VAL A 267 6.70 -13.04 -9.14
C VAL A 267 5.73 -12.26 -9.99
N LYS A 268 6.07 -12.07 -11.27
CA LYS A 268 5.20 -11.42 -12.25
C LYS A 268 4.60 -12.49 -13.16
N ILE A 269 3.29 -12.48 -13.25
CA ILE A 269 2.55 -13.45 -14.04
C ILE A 269 1.65 -12.71 -15.02
N SER A 270 1.68 -13.14 -16.27
CA SER A 270 0.64 -12.78 -17.24
C SER A 270 -0.02 -14.05 -17.79
N ALA A 271 -1.34 -13.99 -17.99
CA ALA A 271 -2.12 -15.08 -18.60
C ALA A 271 -3.42 -14.55 -19.19
N PRO A 272 -4.01 -15.27 -20.19
CA PRO A 272 -5.26 -14.84 -20.82
C PRO A 272 -6.47 -15.03 -19.89
N GLU A 273 -6.41 -15.98 -18.97
CA GLU A 273 -7.52 -16.36 -18.09
C GLU A 273 -7.08 -16.45 -16.64
N LEU A 274 -7.96 -16.01 -15.74
CA LEU A 274 -7.80 -16.22 -14.31
C LEU A 274 -9.19 -16.33 -13.68
N THR A 275 -9.45 -17.43 -13.01
CA THR A 275 -10.74 -17.74 -12.35
C THR A 275 -10.58 -18.01 -10.86
N LYS A 276 -9.41 -18.49 -10.44
CA LYS A 276 -9.13 -18.82 -9.04
C LYS A 276 -7.90 -18.09 -8.53
N ILE A 277 -8.03 -17.50 -7.32
CA ILE A 277 -6.95 -16.82 -6.63
C ILE A 277 -6.92 -17.29 -5.18
N ALA A 278 -5.81 -17.88 -4.75
CA ALA A 278 -5.60 -18.28 -3.37
C ALA A 278 -4.31 -17.64 -2.84
N VAL A 279 -4.42 -16.83 -1.77
CA VAL A 279 -3.30 -16.08 -1.19
C VAL A 279 -3.14 -16.45 0.27
N ASN A 280 -1.99 -17.00 0.65
CA ASN A 280 -1.77 -17.58 1.98
C ASN A 280 -0.46 -17.09 2.60
N SER A 281 -0.34 -17.25 3.92
CA SER A 281 0.94 -17.15 4.66
C SER A 281 1.71 -15.87 4.35
N GLY A 282 1.08 -14.72 4.56
CA GLY A 282 1.67 -13.40 4.40
C GLY A 282 1.96 -12.96 2.97
N ALA A 283 1.58 -13.74 1.96
CA ALA A 283 1.77 -13.38 0.56
C ALA A 283 0.87 -12.20 0.14
N ASN A 284 1.31 -11.48 -0.89
CA ASN A 284 0.57 -10.38 -1.48
C ASN A 284 0.26 -10.69 -2.95
N PHE A 285 -0.99 -10.49 -3.34
CA PHE A 285 -1.44 -10.61 -4.73
C PHE A 285 -2.03 -9.28 -5.22
N THR A 286 -1.58 -8.81 -6.37
CA THR A 286 -2.08 -7.56 -6.96
C THR A 286 -2.33 -7.74 -8.46
N THR A 287 -3.44 -7.20 -8.98
CA THR A 287 -3.67 -7.11 -10.43
C THR A 287 -3.18 -5.76 -10.96
N GLU A 288 -2.54 -5.75 -12.14
CA GLU A 288 -2.09 -4.52 -12.81
C GLU A 288 -3.16 -3.92 -13.73
N ASN A 289 -4.13 -4.74 -14.10
CA ASN A 289 -5.27 -4.33 -14.92
C ASN A 289 -6.53 -5.04 -14.44
N THR A 290 -7.68 -4.59 -14.91
CA THR A 290 -8.96 -5.26 -14.65
C THR A 290 -8.95 -6.65 -15.26
N VAL A 291 -9.19 -7.66 -14.42
CA VAL A 291 -9.28 -9.06 -14.84
C VAL A 291 -10.72 -9.39 -15.18
N ASN A 292 -10.93 -9.85 -16.41
CA ASN A 292 -12.25 -10.25 -16.90
C ASN A 292 -12.38 -11.77 -16.89
N SER A 293 -13.45 -12.27 -16.31
CA SER A 293 -13.76 -13.71 -16.29
C SER A 293 -15.26 -13.94 -16.20
N ASN A 294 -15.70 -15.16 -16.42
CA ASN A 294 -17.10 -15.54 -16.20
C ASN A 294 -17.42 -15.83 -14.72
N PHE A 295 -16.40 -16.11 -13.93
CA PHE A 295 -16.50 -16.49 -12.52
C PHE A 295 -15.18 -16.23 -11.80
N PHE A 296 -15.25 -15.87 -10.50
CA PHE A 296 -14.07 -15.78 -9.65
C PHE A 296 -14.27 -16.56 -8.35
N GLN A 297 -13.27 -17.34 -7.98
CA GLN A 297 -13.14 -17.94 -6.66
C GLN A 297 -11.87 -17.42 -5.99
N ILE A 298 -12.03 -16.70 -4.87
CA ILE A 298 -10.96 -15.98 -4.20
C ILE A 298 -10.89 -16.41 -2.75
N ALA A 299 -9.71 -16.78 -2.29
CA ALA A 299 -9.47 -17.13 -0.91
C ALA A 299 -8.22 -16.44 -0.37
N THR A 300 -8.32 -15.80 0.79
CA THR A 300 -7.16 -15.25 1.50
C THR A 300 -7.13 -15.77 2.94
N THR A 301 -5.95 -16.13 3.41
CA THR A 301 -5.78 -16.65 4.78
C THR A 301 -4.40 -16.34 5.37
N SER A 302 -4.29 -16.44 6.69
CA SER A 302 -2.99 -16.40 7.39
C SER A 302 -2.18 -15.14 7.11
N GLY A 303 -2.79 -13.97 7.36
CA GLY A 303 -2.14 -12.66 7.19
C GLY A 303 -1.85 -12.27 5.73
N ALA A 304 -2.41 -12.97 4.76
CA ALA A 304 -2.20 -12.66 3.34
C ALA A 304 -3.07 -11.48 2.88
N HIS A 305 -2.64 -10.82 1.80
CA HIS A 305 -3.31 -9.65 1.24
C HIS A 305 -3.61 -9.83 -0.23
N ILE A 306 -4.81 -9.41 -0.65
CA ILE A 306 -5.18 -9.30 -2.06
C ILE A 306 -5.67 -7.90 -2.39
N ASN A 307 -5.19 -7.36 -3.51
CA ASN A 307 -5.68 -6.11 -4.11
C ASN A 307 -5.98 -6.36 -5.59
N ALA A 308 -7.25 -6.35 -6.00
CA ALA A 308 -7.60 -6.72 -7.36
C ALA A 308 -8.79 -5.94 -7.92
N ASP A 309 -8.68 -5.65 -9.22
CA ASP A 309 -9.75 -5.13 -10.05
C ASP A 309 -10.35 -6.26 -10.89
N LEU A 310 -11.64 -6.53 -10.69
CA LEU A 310 -12.31 -7.69 -11.24
C LEU A 310 -13.59 -7.29 -11.99
N ASN A 311 -13.85 -7.93 -13.11
CA ASN A 311 -15.08 -7.73 -13.87
C ASN A 311 -15.63 -9.08 -14.35
N THR A 312 -16.87 -9.40 -13.94
CA THR A 312 -17.54 -10.62 -14.36
C THR A 312 -19.04 -10.39 -14.55
N LYS A 313 -19.60 -11.11 -15.51
CA LYS A 313 -21.08 -11.20 -15.67
C LYS A 313 -21.72 -12.28 -14.77
N GLY A 314 -20.90 -13.06 -14.09
CA GLY A 314 -21.31 -14.16 -13.23
C GLY A 314 -21.11 -13.87 -11.74
N LYS A 315 -20.64 -14.86 -11.02
CA LYS A 315 -20.50 -14.91 -9.58
C LYS A 315 -19.06 -14.64 -9.15
N VAL A 316 -18.90 -13.95 -8.01
CA VAL A 316 -17.66 -13.89 -7.23
C VAL A 316 -17.88 -14.63 -5.92
N GLU A 317 -17.03 -15.60 -5.62
CA GLU A 317 -16.91 -16.24 -4.30
C GLU A 317 -15.67 -15.72 -3.61
N LEU A 318 -15.82 -15.08 -2.44
CA LEU A 318 -14.73 -14.52 -1.66
C LEU A 318 -14.71 -15.11 -0.26
N SER A 319 -13.58 -15.66 0.15
CA SER A 319 -13.33 -16.14 1.50
C SER A 319 -12.12 -15.44 2.11
N THR A 320 -12.30 -14.83 3.28
CA THR A 320 -11.20 -14.21 4.06
C THR A 320 -11.16 -14.77 5.47
N THR A 321 -9.98 -15.15 5.94
CA THR A 321 -9.86 -15.74 7.30
C THR A 321 -8.48 -15.49 7.92
N SER A 322 -8.38 -15.67 9.22
CA SER A 322 -7.11 -15.68 9.95
C SER A 322 -6.26 -14.41 9.74
N GLY A 323 -6.86 -13.24 10.02
CA GLY A 323 -6.18 -11.95 9.92
C GLY A 323 -5.79 -11.52 8.51
N SER A 324 -6.33 -12.14 7.48
CA SER A 324 -6.08 -11.75 6.08
C SER A 324 -6.92 -10.56 5.66
N SER A 325 -6.49 -9.89 4.59
CA SER A 325 -7.13 -8.68 4.09
C SER A 325 -7.42 -8.77 2.58
N ALA A 326 -8.63 -8.32 2.18
CA ALA A 326 -9.02 -8.22 0.77
C ALA A 326 -9.46 -6.80 0.42
N ARG A 327 -8.84 -6.23 -0.62
CA ARG A 327 -9.30 -4.98 -1.24
C ARG A 327 -9.68 -5.27 -2.69
N LEU A 328 -10.98 -5.22 -2.99
CA LEU A 328 -11.48 -5.57 -4.31
C LEU A 328 -12.36 -4.46 -4.89
N ASN A 329 -12.03 -4.05 -6.10
CA ASN A 329 -12.91 -3.26 -6.95
C ASN A 329 -13.56 -4.21 -7.96
N MET A 330 -14.90 -4.36 -7.93
CA MET A 330 -15.54 -5.40 -8.72
C MET A 330 -16.89 -5.00 -9.30
N ASN A 331 -17.13 -5.50 -10.50
CA ASN A 331 -18.45 -5.53 -11.10
C ASN A 331 -18.84 -7.00 -11.33
N ALA A 332 -19.98 -7.42 -10.78
CA ALA A 332 -20.44 -8.80 -10.89
C ALA A 332 -21.98 -8.88 -10.83
N LYS A 333 -22.53 -10.02 -11.19
CA LYS A 333 -23.95 -10.30 -10.96
C LYS A 333 -24.21 -10.66 -9.50
N THR A 334 -23.41 -11.56 -8.93
CA THR A 334 -23.55 -12.00 -7.54
C THR A 334 -22.23 -12.05 -6.81
N LEU A 335 -22.26 -11.75 -5.50
CA LEU A 335 -21.15 -11.94 -4.58
C LEU A 335 -21.60 -12.83 -3.42
N GLU A 336 -20.89 -13.93 -3.20
CA GLU A 336 -20.95 -14.68 -1.96
C GLU A 336 -19.65 -14.48 -1.18
N MET A 337 -19.75 -13.92 0.02
CA MET A 337 -18.57 -13.63 0.84
C MET A 337 -18.69 -14.27 2.22
N SER A 338 -17.60 -14.92 2.63
CA SER A 338 -17.39 -15.41 3.99
C SER A 338 -16.17 -14.74 4.61
N ALA A 339 -16.33 -14.13 5.78
CA ALA A 339 -15.23 -13.52 6.54
C ALA A 339 -15.26 -13.99 7.99
N THR A 340 -14.12 -14.49 8.48
CA THR A 340 -14.01 -15.03 9.83
C THR A 340 -12.63 -14.82 10.43
N SER A 341 -12.50 -15.01 11.75
CA SER A 341 -11.20 -15.02 12.45
C SER A 341 -10.38 -13.73 12.28
N GLY A 342 -11.03 -12.58 12.53
CA GLY A 342 -10.39 -11.27 12.53
C GLY A 342 -9.92 -10.79 11.15
N SER A 343 -10.47 -11.33 10.08
CA SER A 343 -10.14 -10.88 8.71
C SER A 343 -10.90 -9.61 8.34
N ASP A 344 -10.38 -8.86 7.38
CA ASP A 344 -11.02 -7.65 6.88
C ASP A 344 -11.18 -7.63 5.36
N ALA A 345 -12.16 -6.84 4.89
CA ALA A 345 -12.33 -6.59 3.48
C ALA A 345 -12.85 -5.17 3.21
N VAL A 346 -12.33 -4.57 2.14
CA VAL A 346 -12.84 -3.34 1.53
C VAL A 346 -13.31 -3.65 0.13
N LEU A 347 -14.59 -3.42 -0.13
CA LEU A 347 -15.24 -3.77 -1.38
C LEU A 347 -15.82 -2.53 -2.04
N VAL A 348 -15.52 -2.35 -3.32
CA VAL A 348 -15.94 -1.19 -4.14
C VAL A 348 -16.55 -1.69 -5.45
N GLY A 349 -17.47 -0.95 -6.05
CA GLY A 349 -18.04 -1.24 -7.37
C GLY A 349 -19.55 -1.45 -7.38
N ALA A 350 -20.04 -2.37 -8.24
CA ALA A 350 -21.47 -2.63 -8.39
C ALA A 350 -21.79 -4.12 -8.56
N ILE A 351 -22.79 -4.59 -7.81
CA ILE A 351 -23.23 -5.98 -7.81
C ILE A 351 -24.76 -6.03 -7.68
N ASP A 352 -25.43 -6.91 -8.43
CA ASP A 352 -26.89 -7.03 -8.30
C ASP A 352 -27.30 -7.63 -6.94
N GLU A 353 -26.67 -8.76 -6.56
CA GLU A 353 -27.03 -9.49 -5.35
C GLU A 353 -25.79 -9.84 -4.52
N THR A 354 -25.86 -9.64 -3.20
CA THR A 354 -24.77 -9.96 -2.28
C THR A 354 -25.26 -10.85 -1.14
N SER A 355 -24.44 -11.82 -0.76
CA SER A 355 -24.60 -12.65 0.42
C SER A 355 -23.35 -12.58 1.29
N PHE A 356 -23.48 -12.11 2.52
CA PHE A 356 -22.40 -11.98 3.48
C PHE A 356 -22.59 -12.91 4.67
N GLN A 357 -21.57 -13.72 4.97
CA GLN A 357 -21.44 -14.50 6.20
C GLN A 357 -20.23 -14.00 6.97
N VAL A 358 -20.45 -13.30 8.08
CA VAL A 358 -19.38 -12.61 8.81
C VAL A 358 -19.40 -12.96 10.29
N SER A 359 -18.26 -13.40 10.80
CA SER A 359 -18.18 -13.84 12.20
C SER A 359 -16.80 -13.58 12.81
N SER A 360 -16.69 -13.85 14.13
CA SER A 360 -15.41 -13.89 14.83
C SER A 360 -14.57 -12.62 14.66
N ALA A 361 -15.19 -11.47 15.00
CA ALA A 361 -14.58 -10.13 14.98
C ALA A 361 -14.06 -9.68 13.60
N SER A 362 -14.55 -10.26 12.51
CA SER A 362 -14.20 -9.82 11.16
C SER A 362 -14.92 -8.53 10.78
N SER A 363 -14.30 -7.75 9.89
CA SER A 363 -14.81 -6.45 9.46
C SER A 363 -14.91 -6.35 7.93
N ILE A 364 -16.08 -5.95 7.43
CA ILE A 364 -16.31 -5.70 6.00
C ILE A 364 -16.76 -4.27 5.79
N ASN A 365 -16.02 -3.53 4.98
CA ASN A 365 -16.42 -2.22 4.49
C ASN A 365 -16.85 -2.32 3.02
N ALA A 366 -18.14 -2.37 2.77
CA ALA A 366 -18.79 -2.38 1.46
C ALA A 366 -19.70 -1.16 1.25
N GLN A 367 -19.37 -0.02 1.90
CA GLN A 367 -20.15 1.24 1.76
C GLN A 367 -20.07 1.82 0.33
N ASP A 368 -19.01 1.47 -0.42
CA ASP A 368 -18.77 1.90 -1.79
C ASP A 368 -19.03 0.79 -2.82
N LEU A 369 -19.56 -0.34 -2.37
CA LEU A 369 -20.10 -1.40 -3.20
C LEU A 369 -21.63 -1.25 -3.29
N VAL A 370 -22.14 -0.78 -4.41
CA VAL A 370 -23.59 -0.64 -4.61
C VAL A 370 -24.18 -2.00 -4.93
N SER A 371 -25.17 -2.44 -4.14
CA SER A 371 -25.94 -3.66 -4.40
C SER A 371 -27.45 -3.38 -4.43
N LYS A 372 -28.22 -4.17 -5.22
CA LYS A 372 -29.69 -4.09 -5.22
C LYS A 372 -30.27 -4.88 -4.06
N VAL A 373 -29.81 -6.10 -3.89
CA VAL A 373 -30.27 -7.00 -2.84
C VAL A 373 -29.09 -7.50 -2.02
N SER A 374 -29.21 -7.46 -0.70
CA SER A 374 -28.18 -7.97 0.21
C SER A 374 -28.80 -8.86 1.29
N THR A 375 -28.21 -10.04 1.47
CA THR A 375 -28.49 -10.95 2.59
C THR A 375 -27.27 -11.04 3.49
N VAL A 376 -27.46 -10.84 4.78
CA VAL A 376 -26.38 -10.80 5.78
C VAL A 376 -26.65 -11.77 6.91
N SER A 377 -25.67 -12.60 7.22
CA SER A 377 -25.58 -13.36 8.47
C SER A 377 -24.36 -12.89 9.25
N ALA A 378 -24.57 -12.25 10.40
CA ALA A 378 -23.49 -11.67 11.18
C ALA A 378 -23.52 -12.17 12.62
N SER A 379 -22.37 -12.58 13.16
CA SER A 379 -22.27 -13.08 14.53
C SER A 379 -20.94 -12.73 15.21
N SER A 380 -20.85 -12.97 16.52
CA SER A 380 -19.57 -12.95 17.25
C SER A 380 -18.76 -11.67 17.03
N ALA A 381 -19.38 -10.52 17.34
CA ALA A 381 -18.78 -9.18 17.22
C ALA A 381 -18.33 -8.78 15.78
N ALA A 382 -18.87 -9.40 14.76
CA ALA A 382 -18.62 -9.02 13.37
C ALA A 382 -19.17 -7.63 13.04
N SER A 383 -18.51 -6.91 12.12
CA SER A 383 -18.88 -5.56 11.70
C SER A 383 -19.01 -5.46 10.17
N LEU A 384 -20.14 -4.90 9.68
CA LEU A 384 -20.36 -4.65 8.26
C LEU A 384 -20.86 -3.24 8.00
N LYS A 385 -20.38 -2.63 6.90
CA LYS A 385 -20.96 -1.42 6.31
C LYS A 385 -21.41 -1.72 4.88
N LEU A 386 -22.65 -1.38 4.52
CA LEU A 386 -23.29 -1.78 3.27
C LEU A 386 -23.96 -0.59 2.57
N ASN A 387 -24.05 -0.67 1.23
CA ASN A 387 -24.82 0.24 0.40
C ASN A 387 -25.80 -0.57 -0.45
N VAL A 388 -27.07 -0.59 -0.04
CA VAL A 388 -28.10 -1.45 -0.65
C VAL A 388 -29.26 -0.58 -1.12
N SER A 389 -29.73 -0.77 -2.37
CA SER A 389 -30.78 0.08 -2.94
C SER A 389 -32.20 -0.45 -2.69
N ASP A 390 -32.43 -1.76 -2.76
CA ASP A 390 -33.79 -2.31 -2.85
C ASP A 390 -34.20 -3.14 -1.62
N ARG A 391 -33.40 -4.17 -1.27
CA ARG A 391 -33.75 -5.09 -0.19
C ARG A 391 -32.53 -5.49 0.65
N LEU A 392 -32.63 -5.31 1.95
CA LEU A 392 -31.64 -5.75 2.94
C LEU A 392 -32.30 -6.72 3.93
N THR A 393 -31.78 -7.95 3.98
CA THR A 393 -32.17 -8.96 4.96
C THR A 393 -30.99 -9.25 5.87
N VAL A 394 -31.16 -9.10 7.20
CA VAL A 394 -30.09 -9.30 8.18
C VAL A 394 -30.52 -10.30 9.24
N SER A 395 -29.68 -11.31 9.46
CA SER A 395 -29.70 -12.16 10.65
C SER A 395 -28.49 -11.85 11.51
N GLY A 396 -28.67 -11.27 12.68
CA GLY A 396 -27.60 -10.82 13.55
C GLY A 396 -27.66 -11.42 14.94
N THR A 397 -26.53 -11.88 15.47
CA THR A 397 -26.42 -12.40 16.85
C THR A 397 -25.07 -12.04 17.48
N SER A 398 -24.97 -12.23 18.81
CA SER A 398 -23.72 -12.17 19.57
C SER A 398 -22.92 -10.89 19.36
N GLY A 399 -23.56 -9.72 19.54
CA GLY A 399 -22.93 -8.41 19.49
C GLY A 399 -22.49 -7.95 18.11
N SER A 400 -22.98 -8.56 17.03
CA SER A 400 -22.65 -8.13 15.66
C SER A 400 -23.27 -6.76 15.33
N SER A 401 -22.61 -6.02 14.44
CA SER A 401 -23.02 -4.68 14.02
C SER A 401 -23.10 -4.58 12.50
N VAL A 402 -24.30 -4.29 11.97
CA VAL A 402 -24.49 -4.02 10.55
C VAL A 402 -24.92 -2.57 10.39
N ARG A 403 -24.18 -1.82 9.58
CA ARG A 403 -24.53 -0.45 9.20
C ARG A 403 -24.85 -0.40 7.73
N TYR A 404 -25.81 0.41 7.34
CA TYR A 404 -26.20 0.56 5.94
C TYR A 404 -26.44 2.01 5.56
N ARG A 405 -26.20 2.35 4.30
CA ARG A 405 -26.53 3.68 3.77
C ARG A 405 -28.05 3.83 3.72
N GLU A 406 -28.56 4.89 4.35
CA GLU A 406 -30.00 5.14 4.36
C GLU A 406 -30.54 5.42 2.96
N ASN A 407 -31.61 4.74 2.59
CA ASN A 407 -32.31 4.91 1.33
C ASN A 407 -33.81 4.79 1.58
N PRO A 408 -34.64 5.79 1.21
CA PRO A 408 -36.10 5.78 1.43
C PRO A 408 -36.84 4.61 0.76
N ARG A 409 -36.25 4.01 -0.28
CA ARG A 409 -36.84 2.87 -1.02
C ARG A 409 -36.45 1.52 -0.44
N LEU A 410 -35.49 1.48 0.50
CA LEU A 410 -34.96 0.24 1.02
C LEU A 410 -35.99 -0.55 1.85
N GLN A 411 -36.31 -1.76 1.42
CA GLN A 411 -37.05 -2.72 2.20
C GLN A 411 -36.10 -3.48 3.13
N ARG A 412 -36.24 -3.29 4.44
CA ARG A 412 -35.37 -3.90 5.44
C ARG A 412 -36.10 -4.93 6.28
N ASN A 413 -35.55 -6.15 6.36
CA ASN A 413 -35.95 -7.19 7.27
C ASN A 413 -34.78 -7.55 8.19
N ALA A 414 -34.99 -7.58 9.51
CA ALA A 414 -33.90 -7.90 10.44
C ALA A 414 -34.41 -8.83 11.55
N SER A 415 -33.69 -9.92 11.78
CA SER A 415 -33.83 -10.81 12.91
C SER A 415 -32.59 -10.71 13.78
N LEU A 416 -32.72 -10.13 14.98
CA LEU A 416 -31.60 -9.77 15.83
C LEU A 416 -31.75 -10.39 17.20
N THR A 417 -30.68 -11.01 17.70
CA THR A 417 -30.61 -11.58 19.05
C THR A 417 -29.30 -11.24 19.74
N SER A 418 -29.22 -11.43 21.04
CA SER A 418 -27.95 -11.37 21.78
C SER A 418 -27.12 -10.11 21.53
N GLY A 419 -27.74 -8.92 21.55
CA GLY A 419 -27.04 -7.64 21.43
C GLY A 419 -26.60 -7.25 20.02
N ALA A 420 -27.06 -7.94 18.99
CA ALA A 420 -26.81 -7.53 17.61
C ALA A 420 -27.53 -6.24 17.23
N SER A 421 -26.99 -5.47 16.30
CA SER A 421 -27.56 -4.20 15.87
C SER A 421 -27.55 -4.00 14.36
N VAL A 422 -28.61 -3.33 13.83
CA VAL A 422 -28.70 -2.88 12.44
C VAL A 422 -29.11 -1.41 12.44
N LYS A 423 -28.26 -0.51 11.95
CA LYS A 423 -28.48 0.93 11.99
C LYS A 423 -28.04 1.59 10.68
N PRO A 424 -28.68 2.68 10.24
CA PRO A 424 -28.13 3.52 9.19
C PRO A 424 -26.83 4.22 9.64
N PHE A 425 -26.01 4.72 8.68
CA PHE A 425 -24.85 5.59 8.93
C PHE A 425 -24.94 6.87 8.11
#